data_2d7f164683b2bf39ffda0c4ff842e8af
#
_entry.id   2d7f164683b2bf39ffda0c4ff842e8af
#
_cell.length_a   1.000
_cell.length_b   1.000
_cell.length_c   1.000
_cell.angle_alpha   90.00
_cell.angle_beta   90.00
_cell.angle_gamma   90.00
#
_symmetry.space_group_name_H-M   'P 1'
#
loop_
_entity.id
_entity.type
_entity.pdbx_description
1 polymer ?
#
loop_
_entity_poly.entity_id
_entity_poly.type
_entity_poly.pdbx_seq_one_letter_code
_entity_poly.pdbx_strand_id
1 'polypeptide(L)'
;FIPEYPVGTADEIAEMINEFNPVARALIGVANLKIITFGPRPQDFFACNAPIKPLYDLGVEIEENSELDLLVSYKEHADDPRIDDIVKDMAEEMGTANPYPDLLKRMAQYELTLLDWAEKHKGSRKYVVFC
;
A
#
# COMPACT_ATOMS: atom_id res chain seq x y z
N PHE A 1 -22.21 6.04 11.35
CA PHE A 1 -23.16 4.97 10.98
C PHE A 1 -24.43 5.14 11.81
N ILE A 2 -25.53 5.32 11.15
CA ILE A 2 -26.86 5.34 11.80
C ILE A 2 -27.64 4.21 11.14
N PRO A 3 -28.04 3.15 11.87
CA PRO A 3 -28.86 2.09 11.31
C PRO A 3 -30.24 2.62 10.92
N GLU A 4 -30.89 1.98 9.97
CA GLU A 4 -32.20 2.37 9.46
C GLU A 4 -33.24 2.43 10.58
N TYR A 5 -33.17 1.50 11.53
CA TYR A 5 -34.00 1.43 12.73
C TYR A 5 -33.12 1.43 13.99
N PRO A 6 -32.86 2.61 14.61
CA PRO A 6 -31.95 2.71 15.75
C PRO A 6 -32.52 2.17 17.08
N VAL A 7 -33.73 1.63 17.06
CA VAL A 7 -34.44 1.08 18.24
C VAL A 7 -34.93 -0.31 17.89
N GLY A 8 -34.70 -1.28 18.77
CA GLY A 8 -35.12 -2.66 18.55
C GLY A 8 -35.00 -3.51 19.81
N THR A 9 -35.28 -4.78 19.67
CA THR A 9 -35.02 -5.82 20.68
C THR A 9 -33.51 -6.02 20.87
N ALA A 10 -33.12 -6.72 21.91
CA ALA A 10 -31.71 -7.02 22.17
C ALA A 10 -31.05 -7.78 21.00
N ASP A 11 -31.77 -8.69 20.37
CA ASP A 11 -31.28 -9.49 19.24
C ASP A 11 -31.08 -8.63 17.99
N GLU A 12 -32.02 -7.77 17.66
CA GLU A 12 -31.92 -6.81 16.54
C GLU A 12 -30.74 -5.84 16.73
N ILE A 13 -30.54 -5.35 17.97
CA ILE A 13 -29.40 -4.49 18.28
C ILE A 13 -28.08 -5.25 18.12
N ALA A 14 -28.02 -6.53 18.53
CA ALA A 14 -26.83 -7.36 18.36
C ALA A 14 -26.50 -7.56 16.87
N GLU A 15 -27.51 -7.77 16.01
CA GLU A 15 -27.30 -7.85 14.56
C GLU A 15 -26.76 -6.52 13.98
N MET A 16 -27.33 -5.38 14.35
CA MET A 16 -26.86 -4.07 13.90
C MET A 16 -25.40 -3.82 14.29
N ILE A 17 -24.98 -4.23 15.51
CA ILE A 17 -23.61 -4.14 15.95
C ILE A 17 -22.70 -5.03 15.10
N ASN A 18 -23.13 -6.26 14.78
CA ASN A 18 -22.36 -7.18 13.93
C ASN A 18 -22.20 -6.62 12.50
N GLU A 19 -23.22 -6.02 11.92
CA GLU A 19 -23.15 -5.35 10.63
C GLU A 19 -22.21 -4.14 10.63
N PHE A 20 -22.12 -3.42 11.77
CA PHE A 20 -21.21 -2.29 11.90
C PHE A 20 -19.73 -2.70 12.04
N ASN A 21 -19.43 -3.88 12.58
CA ASN A 21 -18.05 -4.32 12.82
C ASN A 21 -17.14 -4.25 11.58
N PRO A 22 -17.53 -4.74 10.38
CA PRO A 22 -16.69 -4.62 9.19
C PRO A 22 -16.47 -3.16 8.78
N VAL A 23 -17.46 -2.29 8.95
CA VAL A 23 -17.35 -0.84 8.68
C VAL A 23 -16.32 -0.21 9.62
N ALA A 24 -16.42 -0.50 10.91
CA ALA A 24 -15.47 0.00 11.92
C ALA A 24 -14.04 -0.46 11.62
N ARG A 25 -13.86 -1.74 11.25
CA ARG A 25 -12.54 -2.28 10.86
C ARG A 25 -11.97 -1.58 9.62
N ALA A 26 -12.81 -1.33 8.61
CA ALA A 26 -12.41 -0.60 7.41
C ALA A 26 -11.96 0.82 7.74
N LEU A 27 -12.72 1.56 8.55
CA LEU A 27 -12.37 2.92 8.97
C LEU A 27 -11.05 2.96 9.76
N ILE A 28 -10.86 2.02 10.69
CA ILE A 28 -9.61 1.90 11.44
C ILE A 28 -8.45 1.56 10.50
N GLY A 29 -8.65 0.67 9.53
CA GLY A 29 -7.66 0.33 8.52
C GLY A 29 -7.25 1.54 7.70
N VAL A 30 -8.21 2.28 7.17
CA VAL A 30 -7.97 3.49 6.37
C VAL A 30 -7.28 4.58 7.20
N ALA A 31 -7.67 4.80 8.45
CA ALA A 31 -7.03 5.77 9.34
C ALA A 31 -5.57 5.39 9.71
N ASN A 32 -5.17 4.13 9.50
CA ASN A 32 -3.81 3.64 9.69
C ASN A 32 -3.04 3.45 8.38
N LEU A 33 -3.56 3.98 7.27
CA LEU A 33 -2.95 3.88 5.95
C LEU A 33 -2.01 5.05 5.69
N LYS A 34 -0.87 4.74 5.10
CA LYS A 34 0.03 5.71 4.46
C LYS A 34 0.17 5.37 2.98
N ILE A 35 0.00 6.37 2.14
CA ILE A 35 0.25 6.28 0.70
C ILE A 35 1.58 6.96 0.41
N ILE A 36 2.50 6.23 -0.19
CA ILE A 36 3.79 6.76 -0.65
C ILE A 36 3.75 6.83 -2.18
N THR A 37 4.01 8.01 -2.72
CA THR A 37 4.04 8.23 -4.16
C THR A 37 5.42 8.64 -4.60
N PHE A 38 5.78 8.26 -5.83
CA PHE A 38 6.99 8.72 -6.49
C PHE A 38 6.60 9.47 -7.76
N GLY A 39 7.07 10.72 -7.87
CA GLY A 39 6.71 11.60 -8.97
C GLY A 39 7.72 12.73 -9.17
N PRO A 40 7.39 13.78 -9.90
CA PRO A 40 6.07 14.29 -10.26
C PRO A 40 5.39 13.54 -11.40
N ARG A 41 4.05 13.62 -11.44
CA ARG A 41 3.29 13.09 -12.59
C ARG A 41 3.60 13.95 -13.83
N PRO A 42 3.80 13.33 -15.00
CA PRO A 42 3.92 14.07 -16.24
C PRO A 42 2.69 14.95 -16.50
N GLN A 43 2.88 16.08 -17.19
CA GLN A 43 1.82 17.03 -17.48
C GLN A 43 0.60 16.39 -18.17
N ASP A 44 0.83 15.42 -19.06
CA ASP A 44 -0.23 14.70 -19.77
C ASP A 44 -1.14 13.88 -18.84
N PHE A 45 -0.66 13.52 -17.65
CA PHE A 45 -1.42 12.78 -16.64
C PHE A 45 -1.96 13.66 -15.50
N PHE A 46 -1.86 14.98 -15.64
CA PHE A 46 -2.31 15.91 -14.60
C PHE A 46 -3.82 15.78 -14.31
N ALA A 47 -4.61 15.45 -15.32
CA ALA A 47 -6.04 15.18 -15.18
C ALA A 47 -6.37 13.90 -14.36
N CYS A 48 -5.39 13.02 -14.16
CA CYS A 48 -5.53 11.80 -13.36
C CYS A 48 -5.23 12.01 -11.86
N ASN A 49 -5.01 13.26 -11.44
CA ASN A 49 -4.81 13.56 -10.03
C ASN A 49 -6.12 13.41 -9.26
N ALA A 50 -6.16 12.47 -8.32
CA ALA A 50 -7.26 12.39 -7.37
C ALA A 50 -7.18 13.55 -6.36
N PRO A 51 -8.32 14.09 -5.90
CA PRO A 51 -8.32 15.09 -4.84
C PRO A 51 -7.81 14.46 -3.53
N ILE A 52 -6.76 15.02 -2.96
CA ILE A 52 -6.09 14.48 -1.76
C ILE A 52 -6.90 14.77 -0.49
N LYS A 53 -7.65 15.87 -0.46
CA LYS A 53 -8.39 16.29 0.73
C LYS A 53 -9.31 15.20 1.31
N PRO A 54 -10.14 14.47 0.53
CA PRO A 54 -10.96 13.39 1.07
C PRO A 54 -10.18 12.28 1.74
N LEU A 55 -8.95 11.99 1.28
CA LEU A 55 -8.07 11.00 1.91
C LEU A 55 -7.57 11.49 3.26
N TYR A 56 -7.17 12.76 3.37
CA TYR A 56 -6.81 13.36 4.66
C TYR A 56 -7.98 13.40 5.64
N ASP A 57 -9.18 13.70 5.16
CA ASP A 57 -10.40 13.72 6.00
C ASP A 57 -10.72 12.32 6.57
N LEU A 58 -10.26 11.25 5.89
CA LEU A 58 -10.33 9.86 6.37
C LEU A 58 -9.15 9.45 7.27
N GLY A 59 -8.18 10.34 7.48
CA GLY A 59 -6.99 10.08 8.29
C GLY A 59 -5.83 9.41 7.55
N VAL A 60 -5.90 9.29 6.21
CA VAL A 60 -4.81 8.76 5.40
C VAL A 60 -3.66 9.75 5.37
N GLU A 61 -2.44 9.27 5.58
CA GLU A 61 -1.23 10.05 5.38
C GLU A 61 -0.71 9.84 3.95
N ILE A 62 -0.27 10.92 3.31
CA ILE A 62 0.32 10.88 1.97
C ILE A 62 1.72 11.46 2.03
N GLU A 63 2.69 10.74 1.50
CA GLU A 63 4.07 11.15 1.35
C GLU A 63 4.44 11.15 -0.13
N GLU A 64 4.89 12.30 -0.62
CA GLU A 64 5.33 12.47 -1.99
C GLU A 64 6.86 12.51 -2.05
N ASN A 65 7.44 11.65 -2.89
CA ASN A 65 8.87 11.53 -3.10
C ASN A 65 9.19 11.69 -4.59
N SER A 66 10.44 11.93 -4.94
CA SER A 66 10.85 11.98 -6.33
C SER A 66 11.22 10.59 -6.87
N GLU A 67 11.08 10.40 -8.20
CA GLU A 67 11.58 9.20 -8.86
C GLU A 67 13.10 9.05 -8.70
N LEU A 68 13.82 10.17 -8.51
CA LEU A 68 15.25 10.14 -8.25
C LEU A 68 15.59 9.49 -6.91
N ASP A 69 14.79 9.75 -5.86
CA ASP A 69 14.98 9.13 -4.56
C ASP A 69 14.79 7.61 -4.65
N LEU A 70 13.76 7.17 -5.39
CA LEU A 70 13.55 5.75 -5.66
C LEU A 70 14.72 5.13 -6.43
N LEU A 71 15.23 5.81 -7.46
CA LEU A 71 16.36 5.33 -8.26
C LEU A 71 17.63 5.21 -7.43
N VAL A 72 17.90 6.17 -6.54
CA VAL A 72 19.06 6.14 -5.64
C VAL A 72 18.95 4.95 -4.70
N SER A 73 17.81 4.82 -4.03
CA SER A 73 17.56 3.69 -3.12
C SER A 73 17.64 2.33 -3.84
N TYR A 74 17.10 2.22 -5.06
CA TYR A 74 17.22 1.01 -5.88
C TYR A 74 18.69 0.63 -6.16
N LYS A 75 19.54 1.62 -6.48
CA LYS A 75 20.98 1.37 -6.72
C LYS A 75 21.72 0.95 -5.46
N GLU A 76 21.33 1.45 -4.29
CA GLU A 76 21.92 1.06 -3.01
C GLU A 76 21.66 -0.42 -2.69
N HIS A 77 20.58 -1.01 -3.21
CA HIS A 77 20.24 -2.42 -3.02
C HIS A 77 20.82 -3.38 -4.09
N ALA A 78 21.67 -2.90 -5.02
CA ALA A 78 22.10 -3.68 -6.18
C ALA A 78 22.76 -5.03 -5.85
N ASP A 79 23.48 -5.10 -4.74
CA ASP A 79 24.22 -6.30 -4.28
C ASP A 79 23.71 -6.82 -2.93
N ASP A 80 22.46 -6.50 -2.56
CA ASP A 80 21.89 -6.96 -1.30
C ASP A 80 21.64 -8.48 -1.35
N PRO A 81 22.15 -9.24 -0.38
CA PRO A 81 22.03 -10.71 -0.37
C PRO A 81 20.60 -11.22 -0.25
N ARG A 82 19.65 -10.40 0.25
CA ARG A 82 18.23 -10.75 0.36
C ARG A 82 17.54 -10.89 -1.01
N ILE A 83 18.13 -10.33 -2.07
CA ILE A 83 17.59 -10.42 -3.44
C ILE A 83 17.45 -11.87 -3.89
N ASP A 84 18.41 -12.75 -3.58
CA ASP A 84 18.38 -14.14 -4.03
C ASP A 84 17.22 -14.95 -3.44
N ASP A 85 16.79 -14.64 -2.22
CA ASP A 85 15.63 -15.27 -1.59
C ASP A 85 14.33 -14.76 -2.20
N ILE A 86 14.20 -13.46 -2.45
CA ILE A 86 13.04 -12.87 -3.14
C ILE A 86 12.91 -13.42 -4.56
N VAL A 87 14.03 -13.60 -5.28
CA VAL A 87 14.00 -14.22 -6.62
C VAL A 87 13.43 -15.64 -6.57
N LYS A 88 13.75 -16.43 -5.54
CA LYS A 88 13.19 -17.78 -5.38
C LYS A 88 11.68 -17.72 -5.14
N ASP A 89 11.24 -16.87 -4.23
CA ASP A 89 9.82 -16.71 -3.92
C ASP A 89 9.03 -16.26 -5.16
N MET A 90 9.51 -15.26 -5.89
CA MET A 90 8.91 -14.83 -7.16
C MET A 90 8.87 -15.94 -8.20
N ALA A 91 9.95 -16.72 -8.33
CA ALA A 91 10.00 -17.81 -9.29
C ALA A 91 9.01 -18.92 -8.96
N GLU A 92 8.78 -19.21 -7.68
CA GLU A 92 7.77 -20.17 -7.23
C GLU A 92 6.34 -19.67 -7.52
N GLU A 93 6.04 -18.40 -7.25
CA GLU A 93 4.73 -17.80 -7.49
C GLU A 93 4.41 -17.73 -8.98
N MET A 94 5.36 -17.31 -9.82
CA MET A 94 5.16 -17.18 -11.28
C MET A 94 5.20 -18.53 -12.02
N GLY A 95 5.82 -19.53 -11.42
CA GLY A 95 5.94 -20.88 -11.99
C GLY A 95 6.66 -20.90 -13.35
N THR A 96 6.47 -22.01 -14.09
CA THR A 96 7.11 -22.24 -15.38
C THR A 96 6.57 -21.39 -16.53
N ALA A 97 5.47 -20.68 -16.33
CA ALA A 97 4.84 -19.83 -17.34
C ALA A 97 5.45 -18.42 -17.45
N ASN A 98 6.46 -18.10 -16.62
CA ASN A 98 7.11 -16.79 -16.68
C ASN A 98 7.87 -16.60 -18.00
N PRO A 99 7.45 -15.66 -18.88
CA PRO A 99 8.12 -15.40 -20.14
C PRO A 99 9.41 -14.57 -20.01
N TYR A 100 9.70 -14.02 -18.81
CA TYR A 100 10.81 -13.10 -18.57
C TYR A 100 11.63 -13.48 -17.32
N PRO A 101 12.19 -14.70 -17.25
CA PRO A 101 12.94 -15.14 -16.05
C PRO A 101 14.17 -14.27 -15.76
N ASP A 102 14.78 -13.69 -16.78
CA ASP A 102 15.97 -12.83 -16.63
C ASP A 102 15.68 -11.49 -15.94
N LEU A 103 14.41 -11.11 -15.84
CA LEU A 103 13.99 -9.88 -15.15
C LEU A 103 13.77 -10.07 -13.65
N LEU A 104 13.67 -11.31 -13.16
CA LEU A 104 13.34 -11.59 -11.76
C LEU A 104 14.30 -10.89 -10.78
N LYS A 105 15.60 -10.89 -11.07
CA LYS A 105 16.58 -10.23 -10.19
C LYS A 105 16.31 -8.72 -10.07
N ARG A 106 15.93 -8.06 -11.16
CA ARG A 106 15.60 -6.63 -11.13
C ARG A 106 14.30 -6.37 -10.40
N MET A 107 13.31 -7.23 -10.58
CA MET A 107 12.03 -7.13 -9.89
C MET A 107 12.21 -7.33 -8.38
N ALA A 108 12.99 -8.35 -7.99
CA ALA A 108 13.33 -8.61 -6.59
C ALA A 108 14.08 -7.45 -5.94
N GLN A 109 14.99 -6.80 -6.67
CA GLN A 109 15.68 -5.61 -6.19
C GLN A 109 14.70 -4.44 -5.99
N TYR A 110 13.70 -4.26 -6.88
CA TYR A 110 12.64 -3.26 -6.70
C TYR A 110 11.75 -3.58 -5.50
N GLU A 111 11.31 -4.83 -5.37
CA GLU A 111 10.51 -5.26 -4.23
C GLU A 111 11.22 -4.97 -2.91
N LEU A 112 12.49 -5.39 -2.79
CA LEU A 112 13.31 -5.14 -1.62
C LEU A 112 13.43 -3.64 -1.32
N THR A 113 13.68 -2.84 -2.35
CA THR A 113 13.76 -1.38 -2.23
C THR A 113 12.48 -0.79 -1.66
N LEU A 114 11.32 -1.22 -2.16
CA LEU A 114 10.02 -0.73 -1.69
C LEU A 114 9.71 -1.22 -0.27
N LEU A 115 10.04 -2.46 0.07
CA LEU A 115 9.86 -2.99 1.43
C LEU A 115 10.69 -2.21 2.46
N ASP A 116 11.97 -1.97 2.17
CA ASP A 116 12.84 -1.19 3.05
C ASP A 116 12.40 0.29 3.11
N TRP A 117 11.93 0.83 2.00
CA TRP A 117 11.34 2.18 1.97
C TRP A 117 10.10 2.26 2.86
N ALA A 118 9.18 1.29 2.72
CA ALA A 118 8.00 1.23 3.56
C ALA A 118 8.36 1.17 5.03
N GLU A 119 9.30 0.30 5.42
CA GLU A 119 9.72 0.14 6.81
C GLU A 119 10.32 1.43 7.38
N LYS A 120 11.16 2.11 6.61
CA LYS A 120 11.81 3.37 6.99
C LYS A 120 10.83 4.53 7.13
N HIS A 121 9.80 4.58 6.27
CA HIS A 121 8.91 5.73 6.12
C HIS A 121 7.51 5.54 6.70
N LYS A 122 7.14 4.34 7.15
CA LYS A 122 5.80 4.06 7.71
C LYS A 122 5.44 4.93 8.91
N GLY A 123 6.43 5.40 9.69
CA GLY A 123 6.19 6.16 10.92
C GLY A 123 5.34 5.37 11.91
N SER A 124 4.24 5.96 12.37
CA SER A 124 3.27 5.31 13.26
C SER A 124 2.17 4.54 12.50
N ARG A 125 2.20 4.53 11.17
CA ARG A 125 1.17 3.87 10.35
C ARG A 125 1.38 2.37 10.30
N LYS A 126 0.28 1.64 10.21
CA LYS A 126 0.28 0.17 10.19
C LYS A 126 0.38 -0.39 8.77
N TYR A 127 -0.18 0.33 7.80
CA TYR A 127 -0.23 -0.09 6.41
C TYR A 127 0.42 0.94 5.51
N VAL A 128 1.20 0.49 4.55
CA VAL A 128 1.84 1.33 3.53
C VAL A 128 1.44 0.81 2.15
N VAL A 129 1.08 1.72 1.26
CA VAL A 129 0.76 1.45 -0.15
C VAL A 129 1.58 2.38 -1.02
N PHE A 130 2.10 1.87 -2.11
CA PHE A 130 2.81 2.64 -3.12
C PHE A 130 1.92 2.93 -4.33
N CYS A 131 2.05 4.13 -4.87
CA CYS A 131 1.37 4.59 -6.09
C CYS A 131 2.35 5.27 -7.05
#